data_a312f7e980955f3f0faae98bc8066770
#
_entry.id   a312f7e980955f3f0faae98bc8066770
#
_cell.length_a   1.000
_cell.length_b   1.000
_cell.length_c   1.000
_cell.angle_alpha   90.00
_cell.angle_beta   90.00
_cell.angle_gamma   90.00
#
_symmetry.space_group_name_H-M   'P 1'
#
loop_
_entity.id
_entity.type
_entity.pdbx_description
1 polymer ?
#
loop_
_entity_poly.entity_id
_entity_poly.type
_entity_poly.pdbx_seq_one_letter_code
_entity_poly.pdbx_strand_id
1 'polypeptide(L)'
;MADRLLGKVALVTGIGAGIGQGVALRFAAEGATVIGCDIVEGAAKATVDAAEAAGTPIQSVHPCDLTVPAEVQRYVDTAAAAHGRIDVLVNAAAIQPHMAPVRDMDYDGQFRPTLAGEVDLVFLTCRAAWPHLVAAGQASVINFASVNAFRGSRQMAMTAHCAGKGAILAMTRQLAVEGGPDGVRANTIAPGLIQTAATAAAGATSGELAGTIAARTLLGRLGEPDDVAWCAVYLASDESRWVTGANFAIDGGVTAA
;
A
#
# COMPACT_ATOMS: atom_id res chain seq x y z
N MET A 1 7.19 16.14 -15.58
CA MET A 1 6.27 15.67 -16.63
C MET A 1 5.15 14.97 -15.90
N ALA A 2 4.00 15.56 -15.94
CA ALA A 2 2.76 14.90 -15.54
C ALA A 2 2.32 13.95 -16.67
N ASP A 3 1.35 13.10 -16.40
CA ASP A 3 0.66 12.24 -17.36
C ASP A 3 1.22 10.81 -17.59
N ARG A 4 2.10 10.32 -16.69
CA ARG A 4 2.58 8.93 -16.76
C ARG A 4 1.47 7.90 -16.54
N LEU A 5 0.36 8.32 -15.91
CA LEU A 5 -0.81 7.49 -15.63
C LEU A 5 -2.08 7.99 -16.34
N LEU A 6 -1.93 8.84 -17.35
CA LEU A 6 -3.07 9.39 -18.07
C LEU A 6 -3.96 8.28 -18.64
N GLY A 7 -5.27 8.37 -18.35
CA GLY A 7 -6.30 7.43 -18.79
C GLY A 7 -6.36 6.11 -18.01
N LYS A 8 -5.52 5.91 -16.98
CA LYS A 8 -5.62 4.75 -16.09
C LYS A 8 -6.61 5.03 -14.96
N VAL A 9 -7.42 4.02 -14.63
CA VAL A 9 -8.31 4.00 -13.47
C VAL A 9 -7.63 3.22 -12.36
N ALA A 10 -7.35 3.88 -11.23
CA ALA A 10 -6.60 3.33 -10.12
C ALA A 10 -7.43 3.25 -8.82
N LEU A 11 -7.52 2.06 -8.26
CA LEU A 11 -7.98 1.86 -6.89
C LEU A 11 -6.80 2.03 -5.92
N VAL A 12 -6.96 2.87 -4.90
CA VAL A 12 -5.95 3.07 -3.86
C VAL A 12 -6.60 2.92 -2.49
N THR A 13 -6.16 1.94 -1.71
CA THR A 13 -6.68 1.71 -0.36
C THR A 13 -5.88 2.49 0.70
N GLY A 14 -6.53 2.92 1.78
CA GLY A 14 -5.86 3.62 2.88
C GLY A 14 -5.43 5.04 2.55
N ILE A 15 -6.28 5.80 1.83
CA ILE A 15 -5.94 7.15 1.36
C ILE A 15 -5.96 8.22 2.44
N GLY A 16 -6.44 7.92 3.65
CA GLY A 16 -6.62 8.92 4.71
C GLY A 16 -5.31 9.48 5.27
N ALA A 17 -4.19 8.75 5.14
CA ALA A 17 -2.89 9.21 5.65
C ALA A 17 -1.72 8.43 5.02
N GLY A 18 -0.50 8.95 5.25
CA GLY A 18 0.75 8.24 5.03
C GLY A 18 0.99 7.83 3.58
N ILE A 19 1.43 6.58 3.37
CA ILE A 19 1.80 6.08 2.04
C ILE A 19 0.60 6.07 1.09
N GLY A 20 -0.57 5.59 1.55
CA GLY A 20 -1.78 5.53 0.71
C GLY A 20 -2.24 6.91 0.25
N GLN A 21 -2.20 7.90 1.14
CA GLN A 21 -2.46 9.31 0.80
C GLN A 21 -1.45 9.82 -0.23
N GLY A 22 -0.15 9.61 0.03
CA GLY A 22 0.91 10.06 -0.89
C GLY A 22 0.76 9.45 -2.28
N VAL A 23 0.44 8.15 -2.36
CA VAL A 23 0.20 7.46 -3.65
C VAL A 23 -1.04 8.01 -4.35
N ALA A 24 -2.16 8.20 -3.64
CA ALA A 24 -3.39 8.70 -4.25
C ALA A 24 -3.20 10.09 -4.86
N LEU A 25 -2.59 11.02 -4.11
CA LEU A 25 -2.30 12.37 -4.58
C LEU A 25 -1.30 12.37 -5.74
N ARG A 26 -0.25 11.55 -5.67
CA ARG A 26 0.73 11.46 -6.75
C ARG A 26 0.14 10.85 -8.01
N PHE A 27 -0.67 9.81 -7.89
CA PHE A 27 -1.35 9.20 -9.05
C PHE A 27 -2.28 10.18 -9.76
N ALA A 28 -3.06 10.94 -8.99
CA ALA A 28 -3.91 11.99 -9.57
C ALA A 28 -3.09 13.08 -10.27
N ALA A 29 -1.96 13.51 -9.68
CA ALA A 29 -1.04 14.47 -10.30
C ALA A 29 -0.36 13.93 -11.57
N GLU A 30 -0.27 12.61 -11.73
CA GLU A 30 0.24 11.93 -12.93
C GLU A 30 -0.88 11.53 -13.91
N GLY A 31 -2.11 12.08 -13.75
CA GLY A 31 -3.20 11.96 -14.70
C GLY A 31 -4.10 10.72 -14.53
N ALA A 32 -3.95 9.94 -13.45
CA ALA A 32 -4.85 8.83 -13.17
C ALA A 32 -6.21 9.32 -12.67
N THR A 33 -7.27 8.58 -13.03
CA THR A 33 -8.54 8.64 -12.32
C THR A 33 -8.43 7.79 -11.06
N VAL A 34 -8.38 8.43 -9.89
CA VAL A 34 -8.16 7.74 -8.60
C VAL A 34 -9.48 7.58 -7.87
N ILE A 35 -9.78 6.35 -7.47
CA ILE A 35 -10.85 6.03 -6.53
C ILE A 35 -10.19 5.45 -5.28
N GLY A 36 -10.24 6.21 -4.19
CA GLY A 36 -9.69 5.80 -2.90
C GLY A 36 -10.71 5.14 -1.99
N CYS A 37 -10.24 4.54 -0.92
CA CYS A 37 -11.07 4.19 0.24
C CYS A 37 -10.29 4.31 1.54
N ASP A 38 -11.01 4.54 2.64
CA ASP A 38 -10.46 4.55 3.98
C ASP A 38 -11.55 4.22 5.01
N ILE A 39 -11.17 3.65 6.15
CA ILE A 39 -12.07 3.38 7.26
C ILE A 39 -12.38 4.68 8.04
N VAL A 40 -11.47 5.66 8.01
CA VAL A 40 -11.60 6.94 8.72
C VAL A 40 -12.13 8.00 7.77
N GLU A 41 -13.45 8.22 7.79
CA GLU A 41 -14.15 9.14 6.90
C GLU A 41 -13.53 10.54 6.85
N GLY A 42 -13.25 11.16 8.01
CA GLY A 42 -12.67 12.50 8.08
C GLY A 42 -11.29 12.62 7.44
N ALA A 43 -10.45 11.58 7.58
CA ALA A 43 -9.13 11.53 6.96
C ALA A 43 -9.23 11.36 5.44
N ALA A 44 -10.14 10.49 4.97
CA ALA A 44 -10.40 10.33 3.54
C ALA A 44 -10.89 11.64 2.90
N LYS A 45 -11.84 12.32 3.54
CA LYS A 45 -12.33 13.64 3.09
C LYS A 45 -11.23 14.68 3.00
N ALA A 46 -10.36 14.77 4.01
CA ALA A 46 -9.24 15.71 3.99
C ALA A 46 -8.30 15.46 2.80
N THR A 47 -8.09 14.21 2.41
CA THR A 47 -7.30 13.87 1.22
C THR A 47 -8.02 14.24 -0.08
N VAL A 48 -9.33 14.02 -0.16
CA VAL A 48 -10.15 14.46 -1.32
C VAL A 48 -10.07 15.98 -1.47
N ASP A 49 -10.28 16.72 -0.37
CA ASP A 49 -10.22 18.19 -0.37
C ASP A 49 -8.82 18.70 -0.78
N ALA A 50 -7.77 18.05 -0.33
CA ALA A 50 -6.40 18.40 -0.73
C ALA A 50 -6.14 18.16 -2.22
N ALA A 51 -6.66 17.07 -2.78
CA ALA A 51 -6.57 16.76 -4.21
C ALA A 51 -7.36 17.78 -5.06
N GLU A 52 -8.55 18.16 -4.62
CA GLU A 52 -9.39 19.19 -5.26
C GLU A 52 -8.65 20.54 -5.27
N ALA A 53 -8.10 20.95 -4.13
CA ALA A 53 -7.34 22.20 -4.00
C ALA A 53 -6.08 22.21 -4.88
N ALA A 54 -5.48 21.05 -5.16
CA ALA A 54 -4.34 20.91 -6.07
C ALA A 54 -4.76 20.85 -7.56
N GLY A 55 -6.06 20.87 -7.88
CA GLY A 55 -6.57 20.78 -9.25
C GLY A 55 -6.49 19.36 -9.83
N THR A 56 -6.31 18.33 -9.01
CA THR A 56 -6.22 16.92 -9.40
C THR A 56 -7.22 16.09 -8.60
N PRO A 57 -8.54 16.26 -8.80
CA PRO A 57 -9.57 15.68 -7.95
C PRO A 57 -9.52 14.15 -7.94
N ILE A 58 -9.81 13.57 -6.77
CA ILE A 58 -9.97 12.12 -6.58
C ILE A 58 -11.36 11.81 -6.02
N GLN A 59 -11.80 10.57 -6.20
CA GLN A 59 -13.01 10.05 -5.57
C GLN A 59 -12.65 9.18 -4.37
N SER A 60 -13.57 9.02 -3.42
CA SER A 60 -13.36 8.14 -2.27
C SER A 60 -14.65 7.50 -1.79
N VAL A 61 -14.54 6.21 -1.45
CA VAL A 61 -15.57 5.44 -0.75
C VAL A 61 -15.18 5.33 0.72
N HIS A 62 -15.96 5.97 1.60
CA HIS A 62 -15.68 5.99 3.04
C HIS A 62 -16.99 6.11 3.84
N PRO A 63 -17.10 5.58 5.07
CA PRO A 63 -16.13 4.64 5.63
C PRO A 63 -16.12 3.31 4.85
N CYS A 64 -14.96 2.64 4.83
CA CYS A 64 -14.80 1.35 4.16
C CYS A 64 -13.82 0.47 4.97
N ASP A 65 -14.35 -0.54 5.63
CA ASP A 65 -13.55 -1.54 6.35
C ASP A 65 -13.20 -2.69 5.40
N LEU A 66 -11.95 -2.75 5.01
CA LEU A 66 -11.46 -3.77 4.07
C LEU A 66 -11.30 -5.17 4.69
N THR A 67 -11.55 -5.33 5.98
CA THR A 67 -11.68 -6.66 6.62
C THR A 67 -13.07 -7.24 6.45
N VAL A 68 -14.03 -6.44 5.96
CA VAL A 68 -15.43 -6.84 5.72
C VAL A 68 -15.65 -7.08 4.22
N PRO A 69 -15.84 -8.34 3.77
CA PRO A 69 -15.95 -8.67 2.34
C PRO A 69 -17.01 -7.87 1.57
N ALA A 70 -18.15 -7.57 2.19
CA ALA A 70 -19.23 -6.81 1.55
C ALA A 70 -18.83 -5.34 1.30
N GLU A 71 -18.03 -4.74 2.17
CA GLU A 71 -17.54 -3.38 1.99
C GLU A 71 -16.46 -3.30 0.91
N VAL A 72 -15.58 -4.30 0.85
CA VAL A 72 -14.62 -4.45 -0.24
C VAL A 72 -15.34 -4.55 -1.58
N GLN A 73 -16.37 -5.40 -1.68
CA GLN A 73 -17.13 -5.57 -2.91
C GLN A 73 -17.82 -4.25 -3.31
N ARG A 74 -18.46 -3.56 -2.36
CA ARG A 74 -19.08 -2.25 -2.58
C ARG A 74 -18.07 -1.22 -3.12
N TYR A 75 -16.87 -1.18 -2.57
CA TYR A 75 -15.80 -0.28 -3.02
C TYR A 75 -15.41 -0.54 -4.49
N VAL A 76 -15.14 -1.81 -4.81
CA VAL A 76 -14.74 -2.20 -6.17
C VAL A 76 -15.88 -1.98 -7.16
N ASP A 77 -17.11 -2.37 -6.81
CA ASP A 77 -18.29 -2.21 -7.69
C ASP A 77 -18.59 -0.72 -7.97
N THR A 78 -18.40 0.15 -6.97
CA THR A 78 -18.57 1.59 -7.14
C THR A 78 -17.61 2.14 -8.21
N ALA A 79 -16.36 1.74 -8.16
CA ALA A 79 -15.36 2.17 -9.14
C ALA A 79 -15.62 1.57 -10.52
N ALA A 80 -15.93 0.28 -10.59
CA ALA A 80 -16.20 -0.42 -11.84
C ALA A 80 -17.44 0.14 -12.56
N ALA A 81 -18.51 0.42 -11.80
CA ALA A 81 -19.74 1.02 -12.34
C ALA A 81 -19.52 2.44 -12.89
N ALA A 82 -18.68 3.24 -12.20
CA ALA A 82 -18.43 4.62 -12.60
C ALA A 82 -17.52 4.74 -13.84
N HIS A 83 -16.56 3.82 -14.01
CA HIS A 83 -15.48 3.97 -14.99
C HIS A 83 -15.36 2.83 -15.99
N GLY A 84 -16.08 1.71 -15.81
CA GLY A 84 -16.12 0.57 -16.72
C GLY A 84 -14.83 -0.27 -16.76
N ARG A 85 -13.77 0.13 -16.02
CA ARG A 85 -12.47 -0.56 -16.00
C ARG A 85 -11.71 -0.29 -14.70
N ILE A 86 -10.78 -1.15 -14.37
CA ILE A 86 -9.79 -0.95 -13.29
C ILE A 86 -8.44 -1.39 -13.85
N ASP A 87 -7.50 -0.45 -13.95
CA ASP A 87 -6.17 -0.70 -14.51
C ASP A 87 -5.12 -0.94 -13.43
N VAL A 88 -5.30 -0.32 -12.27
CA VAL A 88 -4.34 -0.38 -11.17
C VAL A 88 -5.05 -0.63 -9.85
N LEU A 89 -4.52 -1.55 -9.06
CA LEU A 89 -4.89 -1.76 -7.67
C LEU A 89 -3.68 -1.53 -6.76
N VAL A 90 -3.79 -0.58 -5.85
CA VAL A 90 -2.77 -0.28 -4.83
C VAL A 90 -3.31 -0.63 -3.45
N ASN A 91 -2.79 -1.67 -2.84
CA ASN A 91 -3.15 -2.12 -1.49
C ASN A 91 -2.24 -1.47 -0.45
N ALA A 92 -2.52 -0.19 -0.10
CA ALA A 92 -1.75 0.58 0.86
C ALA A 92 -2.40 0.65 2.26
N ALA A 93 -3.67 0.24 2.39
CA ALA A 93 -4.31 0.13 3.70
C ALA A 93 -3.65 -0.96 4.55
N ALA A 94 -3.49 -0.67 5.82
CA ALA A 94 -3.09 -1.62 6.86
C ALA A 94 -3.51 -1.06 8.22
N ILE A 95 -3.74 -1.94 9.19
CA ILE A 95 -3.88 -1.52 10.58
C ILE A 95 -2.50 -1.22 11.18
N GLN A 96 -2.49 -0.49 12.32
CA GLN A 96 -1.30 -0.43 13.16
C GLN A 96 -1.01 -1.83 13.73
N PRO A 97 0.13 -2.46 13.41
CA PRO A 97 0.38 -3.81 13.89
C PRO A 97 0.64 -3.83 15.41
N HIS A 98 0.19 -4.90 16.05
CA HIS A 98 0.49 -5.11 17.47
C HIS A 98 1.95 -5.55 17.65
N MET A 99 2.63 -4.89 18.58
CA MET A 99 4.05 -5.12 18.88
C MET A 99 4.19 -5.75 20.27
N ALA A 100 4.63 -7.00 20.30
CA ALA A 100 4.94 -7.71 21.53
C ALA A 100 5.98 -8.80 21.29
N PRO A 101 6.81 -9.18 22.29
CA PRO A 101 7.62 -10.40 22.24
C PRO A 101 6.73 -11.62 22.03
N VAL A 102 7.20 -12.62 21.30
CA VAL A 102 6.41 -13.80 20.95
C VAL A 102 5.82 -14.51 22.18
N ARG A 103 6.55 -14.54 23.29
CA ARG A 103 6.11 -15.17 24.54
C ARG A 103 4.95 -14.45 25.22
N ASP A 104 4.79 -13.13 24.96
CA ASP A 104 3.83 -12.25 25.62
C ASP A 104 2.70 -11.82 24.65
N MET A 105 2.79 -12.20 23.38
CA MET A 105 1.83 -11.83 22.34
C MET A 105 0.54 -12.64 22.50
N ASP A 106 -0.57 -11.95 22.72
CA ASP A 106 -1.88 -12.59 22.74
C ASP A 106 -2.29 -13.01 21.33
N TYR A 107 -2.72 -14.28 21.21
CA TYR A 107 -3.05 -14.84 19.90
C TYR A 107 -4.31 -14.20 19.30
N ASP A 108 -5.40 -14.11 20.07
CA ASP A 108 -6.68 -13.62 19.58
C ASP A 108 -6.77 -12.09 19.51
N GLY A 109 -6.21 -11.39 20.51
CA GLY A 109 -6.27 -9.94 20.59
C GLY A 109 -5.16 -9.20 19.86
N GLN A 110 -4.07 -9.86 19.46
CA GLN A 110 -2.91 -9.19 18.85
C GLN A 110 -2.44 -9.86 17.54
N PHE A 111 -2.12 -11.16 17.59
CA PHE A 111 -1.55 -11.84 16.42
C PHE A 111 -2.54 -11.94 15.27
N ARG A 112 -3.72 -12.52 15.52
CA ARG A 112 -4.78 -12.66 14.51
C ARG A 112 -5.26 -11.33 13.94
N PRO A 113 -5.60 -10.30 14.75
CA PRO A 113 -5.97 -8.99 14.23
C PRO A 113 -4.89 -8.35 13.37
N THR A 114 -3.59 -8.51 13.73
CA THR A 114 -2.49 -8.02 12.88
C THR A 114 -2.50 -8.70 11.52
N LEU A 115 -2.64 -10.03 11.47
CA LEU A 115 -2.72 -10.74 10.19
C LEU A 115 -3.95 -10.36 9.39
N ALA A 116 -5.12 -10.26 10.00
CA ALA A 116 -6.34 -9.82 9.32
C ALA A 116 -6.17 -8.42 8.73
N GLY A 117 -5.62 -7.49 9.51
CA GLY A 117 -5.41 -6.11 9.09
C GLY A 117 -4.20 -5.86 8.19
N GLU A 118 -3.39 -6.88 7.87
CA GLU A 118 -2.27 -6.78 6.93
C GLU A 118 -2.37 -7.73 5.74
N VAL A 119 -3.03 -8.90 5.90
CA VAL A 119 -3.07 -9.96 4.87
C VAL A 119 -4.47 -10.13 4.30
N ASP A 120 -5.48 -10.35 5.17
CA ASP A 120 -6.83 -10.66 4.69
C ASP A 120 -7.40 -9.52 3.85
N LEU A 121 -7.23 -8.27 4.27
CA LEU A 121 -7.70 -7.10 3.53
C LEU A 121 -7.08 -7.00 2.13
N VAL A 122 -5.79 -7.37 1.96
CA VAL A 122 -5.13 -7.36 0.66
C VAL A 122 -5.67 -8.48 -0.22
N PHE A 123 -5.86 -9.69 0.35
CA PHE A 123 -6.46 -10.80 -0.38
C PHE A 123 -7.88 -10.49 -0.84
N LEU A 124 -8.72 -9.96 0.06
CA LEU A 124 -10.11 -9.62 -0.24
C LEU A 124 -10.20 -8.56 -1.35
N THR A 125 -9.36 -7.55 -1.29
CA THR A 125 -9.34 -6.48 -2.31
C THR A 125 -8.85 -7.00 -3.65
N CYS A 126 -7.77 -7.80 -3.67
CA CYS A 126 -7.30 -8.47 -4.90
C CYS A 126 -8.40 -9.35 -5.49
N ARG A 127 -9.05 -10.20 -4.67
CA ARG A 127 -10.12 -11.08 -5.13
C ARG A 127 -11.28 -10.32 -5.75
N ALA A 128 -11.74 -9.24 -5.13
CA ALA A 128 -12.86 -8.46 -5.64
C ALA A 128 -12.51 -7.71 -6.95
N ALA A 129 -11.30 -7.14 -7.03
CA ALA A 129 -10.86 -6.40 -8.20
C ALA A 129 -10.40 -7.31 -9.36
N TRP A 130 -10.09 -8.59 -9.11
CA TRP A 130 -9.47 -9.49 -10.08
C TRP A 130 -10.19 -9.59 -11.43
N PRO A 131 -11.52 -9.78 -11.49
CA PRO A 131 -12.22 -9.84 -12.78
C PRO A 131 -12.07 -8.57 -13.62
N HIS A 132 -12.02 -7.40 -12.97
CA HIS A 132 -11.87 -6.11 -13.64
C HIS A 132 -10.43 -5.87 -14.12
N LEU A 133 -9.44 -6.31 -13.34
CA LEU A 133 -8.03 -6.27 -13.72
C LEU A 133 -7.76 -7.15 -14.94
N VAL A 134 -8.30 -8.38 -14.95
CA VAL A 134 -8.21 -9.28 -16.11
C VAL A 134 -8.90 -8.67 -17.32
N ALA A 135 -10.09 -8.10 -17.15
CA ALA A 135 -10.84 -7.47 -18.25
C ALA A 135 -10.11 -6.24 -18.84
N ALA A 136 -9.26 -5.57 -18.08
CA ALA A 136 -8.44 -4.46 -18.58
C ALA A 136 -7.31 -4.92 -19.52
N GLY A 137 -6.85 -6.18 -19.41
CA GLY A 137 -5.85 -6.81 -20.28
C GLY A 137 -4.41 -6.31 -20.10
N GLN A 138 -4.21 -5.18 -19.43
CA GLN A 138 -2.91 -4.61 -19.05
C GLN A 138 -3.06 -3.91 -17.69
N ALA A 139 -3.05 -4.70 -16.61
CA ALA A 139 -3.28 -4.20 -15.27
C ALA A 139 -2.05 -4.35 -14.35
N SER A 140 -2.04 -3.60 -13.26
CA SER A 140 -0.98 -3.64 -12.26
C SER A 140 -1.54 -3.72 -10.85
N VAL A 141 -1.12 -4.72 -10.08
CA VAL A 141 -1.34 -4.84 -8.64
C VAL A 141 -0.06 -4.44 -7.91
N ILE A 142 -0.19 -3.53 -6.97
CA ILE A 142 0.93 -3.01 -6.15
C ILE A 142 0.58 -3.26 -4.68
N ASN A 143 1.32 -4.14 -4.04
CA ASN A 143 1.15 -4.48 -2.64
C ASN A 143 2.31 -3.93 -1.81
N PHE A 144 2.04 -3.61 -0.54
CA PHE A 144 3.08 -3.14 0.38
C PHE A 144 3.52 -4.25 1.33
N ALA A 145 4.74 -4.75 1.08
CA ALA A 145 5.50 -5.52 2.05
C ALA A 145 6.17 -4.57 3.08
N SER A 146 7.33 -4.92 3.56
CA SER A 146 8.17 -4.12 4.46
C SER A 146 9.60 -4.68 4.39
N VAL A 147 10.60 -3.90 4.76
CA VAL A 147 11.94 -4.43 5.04
C VAL A 147 11.89 -5.56 6.08
N ASN A 148 10.87 -5.56 6.95
CA ASN A 148 10.65 -6.59 7.95
C ASN A 148 10.09 -7.92 7.39
N ALA A 149 9.75 -7.99 6.11
CA ALA A 149 9.49 -9.24 5.40
C ALA A 149 10.78 -10.05 5.14
N PHE A 150 11.95 -9.41 5.22
CA PHE A 150 13.26 -10.01 4.89
C PHE A 150 14.18 -10.12 6.10
N ARG A 151 13.93 -9.37 7.16
CA ARG A 151 14.79 -9.33 8.35
C ARG A 151 13.97 -9.07 9.63
N GLY A 152 14.48 -9.57 10.75
CA GLY A 152 13.96 -9.21 12.06
C GLY A 152 14.41 -7.81 12.51
N SER A 153 13.72 -7.25 13.47
CA SER A 153 14.11 -6.03 14.17
C SER A 153 14.72 -6.36 15.53
N ARG A 154 15.87 -5.74 15.84
CA ARG A 154 16.47 -5.82 17.19
C ARG A 154 15.86 -4.82 18.16
N GLN A 155 15.23 -3.76 17.64
CA GLN A 155 14.68 -2.64 18.45
C GLN A 155 13.23 -2.85 18.83
N MET A 156 12.48 -3.62 18.05
CA MET A 156 11.04 -3.78 18.21
C MET A 156 10.64 -5.25 18.06
N ALA A 157 9.85 -5.75 18.96
CA ALA A 157 9.27 -7.08 18.87
C ALA A 157 8.05 -7.02 17.93
N MET A 158 8.20 -7.53 16.70
CA MET A 158 7.22 -7.37 15.63
C MET A 158 6.94 -8.68 14.87
N THR A 159 6.85 -9.80 15.61
CA THR A 159 6.65 -11.13 15.02
C THR A 159 5.44 -11.20 14.10
N ALA A 160 4.28 -10.68 14.53
CA ALA A 160 3.06 -10.68 13.72
C ALA A 160 3.22 -9.84 12.44
N HIS A 161 3.80 -8.63 12.54
CA HIS A 161 4.08 -7.79 11.38
C HIS A 161 5.04 -8.43 10.38
N CYS A 162 6.13 -9.04 10.87
CA CYS A 162 7.07 -9.77 10.01
C CYS A 162 6.35 -10.91 9.27
N ALA A 163 5.50 -11.67 9.96
CA ALA A 163 4.70 -12.73 9.36
C ALA A 163 3.72 -12.20 8.31
N GLY A 164 2.97 -11.13 8.63
CA GLY A 164 2.03 -10.49 7.70
C GLY A 164 2.73 -9.97 6.45
N LYS A 165 3.81 -9.21 6.61
CA LYS A 165 4.52 -8.63 5.45
C LYS A 165 5.31 -9.67 4.64
N GLY A 166 5.76 -10.76 5.28
CA GLY A 166 6.29 -11.93 4.59
C GLY A 166 5.22 -12.66 3.76
N ALA A 167 4.00 -12.79 4.29
CA ALA A 167 2.85 -13.36 3.57
C ALA A 167 2.49 -12.52 2.33
N ILE A 168 2.46 -11.19 2.45
CA ILE A 168 2.22 -10.28 1.30
C ILE A 168 3.24 -10.48 0.19
N LEU A 169 4.52 -10.61 0.54
CA LEU A 169 5.59 -10.86 -0.43
C LEU A 169 5.38 -12.17 -1.19
N ALA A 170 5.05 -13.25 -0.47
CA ALA A 170 4.82 -14.57 -1.06
C ALA A 170 3.53 -14.58 -1.92
N MET A 171 2.43 -14.01 -1.39
CA MET A 171 1.16 -13.91 -2.08
C MET A 171 1.29 -13.12 -3.40
N THR A 172 2.03 -12.01 -3.40
CA THR A 172 2.21 -11.18 -4.60
C THR A 172 2.92 -11.94 -5.72
N ARG A 173 3.88 -12.80 -5.39
CA ARG A 173 4.51 -13.68 -6.39
C ARG A 173 3.52 -14.65 -7.01
N GLN A 174 2.62 -15.23 -6.20
CA GLN A 174 1.57 -16.11 -6.71
C GLN A 174 0.56 -15.33 -7.59
N LEU A 175 0.16 -14.12 -7.18
CA LEU A 175 -0.68 -13.25 -8.00
C LEU A 175 -0.03 -12.91 -9.35
N ALA A 176 1.29 -12.73 -9.38
CA ALA A 176 2.03 -12.52 -10.63
C ALA A 176 1.99 -13.73 -11.56
N VAL A 177 2.07 -14.94 -11.00
CA VAL A 177 1.97 -16.20 -11.75
C VAL A 177 0.55 -16.38 -12.32
N GLU A 178 -0.47 -16.16 -11.50
CA GLU A 178 -1.87 -16.30 -11.91
C GLU A 178 -2.30 -15.23 -12.93
N GLY A 179 -1.87 -13.99 -12.73
CA GLY A 179 -2.29 -12.86 -13.56
C GLY A 179 -1.51 -12.71 -14.87
N GLY A 180 -0.29 -13.26 -14.93
CA GLY A 180 0.59 -13.10 -16.09
C GLY A 180 -0.03 -13.48 -17.43
N PRO A 181 -0.71 -14.64 -17.55
CA PRO A 181 -1.41 -15.03 -18.79
C PRO A 181 -2.50 -14.05 -19.24
N ASP A 182 -3.11 -13.34 -18.27
CA ASP A 182 -4.19 -12.38 -18.51
C ASP A 182 -3.70 -10.92 -18.57
N GLY A 183 -2.38 -10.69 -18.60
CA GLY A 183 -1.79 -9.35 -18.67
C GLY A 183 -1.82 -8.59 -17.35
N VAL A 184 -2.08 -9.25 -16.22
CA VAL A 184 -2.04 -8.64 -14.89
C VAL A 184 -0.66 -8.82 -14.25
N ARG A 185 0.03 -7.72 -13.99
CA ARG A 185 1.31 -7.71 -13.26
C ARG A 185 1.04 -7.53 -11.76
N ALA A 186 1.83 -8.16 -10.92
CA ALA A 186 1.76 -7.96 -9.48
C ALA A 186 3.17 -7.81 -8.89
N ASN A 187 3.39 -6.72 -8.14
CA ASN A 187 4.68 -6.41 -7.53
C ASN A 187 4.52 -5.92 -6.10
N THR A 188 5.57 -6.03 -5.31
CA THR A 188 5.64 -5.44 -3.96
C THR A 188 6.58 -4.27 -3.90
N ILE A 189 6.21 -3.28 -3.08
CA ILE A 189 7.13 -2.27 -2.56
C ILE A 189 7.40 -2.64 -1.10
N ALA A 190 8.64 -2.61 -0.67
CA ALA A 190 9.08 -2.86 0.71
C ALA A 190 9.69 -1.58 1.29
N PRO A 191 8.89 -0.71 1.93
CA PRO A 191 9.41 0.51 2.53
C PRO A 191 10.27 0.22 3.75
N GLY A 192 11.27 1.09 4.00
CA GLY A 192 11.88 1.28 5.30
C GLY A 192 10.96 2.04 6.27
N LEU A 193 11.54 2.74 7.24
CA LEU A 193 10.75 3.61 8.10
C LEU A 193 10.39 4.90 7.35
N ILE A 194 9.09 5.07 7.11
CA ILE A 194 8.50 6.25 6.44
C ILE A 194 7.87 7.16 7.49
N GLN A 195 8.10 8.46 7.38
CA GLN A 195 7.48 9.48 8.23
C GLN A 195 6.00 9.62 7.89
N THR A 196 5.14 9.09 8.75
CA THR A 196 3.68 9.15 8.62
C THR A 196 3.06 9.48 9.97
N ALA A 197 1.79 9.86 10.01
CA ALA A 197 1.08 10.07 11.27
C ALA A 197 1.08 8.81 12.15
N ALA A 198 0.95 7.62 11.55
CA ALA A 198 0.98 6.35 12.27
C ALA A 198 2.36 6.06 12.90
N THR A 199 3.46 6.25 12.16
CA THR A 199 4.82 6.05 12.68
C THR A 199 5.22 7.12 13.70
N ALA A 200 4.69 8.34 13.56
CA ALA A 200 4.85 9.41 14.55
C ALA A 200 4.09 9.09 15.85
N ALA A 201 2.84 8.64 15.76
CA ALA A 201 2.06 8.20 16.92
C ALA A 201 2.71 7.01 17.66
N ALA A 202 3.41 6.13 16.93
CA ALA A 202 4.20 5.05 17.50
C ALA A 202 5.55 5.52 18.10
N GLY A 203 5.86 6.82 18.07
CA GLY A 203 7.12 7.38 18.58
C GLY A 203 8.35 7.02 17.74
N ALA A 204 8.18 6.51 16.52
CA ALA A 204 9.29 6.00 15.71
C ALA A 204 10.00 7.07 14.88
N THR A 205 9.40 8.27 14.74
CA THR A 205 9.91 9.34 13.85
C THR A 205 10.47 10.54 14.58
N SER A 206 10.66 10.44 15.91
CA SER A 206 11.24 11.52 16.72
C SER A 206 12.21 10.97 17.76
N GLY A 207 13.06 11.87 18.32
CA GLY A 207 14.00 11.54 19.36
C GLY A 207 15.13 10.58 18.95
N GLU A 208 15.71 9.89 19.92
CA GLU A 208 16.88 9.02 19.75
C GLU A 208 16.61 7.83 18.81
N LEU A 209 15.40 7.25 18.87
CA LEU A 209 15.03 6.13 18.02
C LEU A 209 15.05 6.53 16.53
N ALA A 210 14.46 7.67 16.20
CA ALA A 210 14.48 8.19 14.83
C ALA A 210 15.90 8.46 14.33
N GLY A 211 16.73 9.07 15.18
CA GLY A 211 18.15 9.29 14.88
C GLY A 211 18.92 8.00 14.64
N THR A 212 18.70 6.98 15.50
CA THR A 212 19.30 5.65 15.36
C THR A 212 18.88 4.96 14.08
N ILE A 213 17.61 5.06 13.69
CA ILE A 213 17.10 4.45 12.45
C ILE A 213 17.64 5.21 11.23
N ALA A 214 17.59 6.54 11.23
CA ALA A 214 18.14 7.37 10.16
C ALA A 214 19.64 7.09 9.92
N ALA A 215 20.43 6.98 10.99
CA ALA A 215 21.86 6.65 10.91
C ALA A 215 22.17 5.26 10.31
N ARG A 216 21.17 4.37 10.26
CA ARG A 216 21.30 3.05 9.61
C ARG A 216 20.93 3.05 8.14
N THR A 217 20.27 4.09 7.66
CA THR A 217 20.04 4.25 6.23
C THR A 217 21.31 4.80 5.58
N LEU A 218 21.64 4.32 4.40
CA LEU A 218 22.78 4.84 3.64
C LEU A 218 22.58 6.29 3.20
N LEU A 219 21.30 6.72 3.08
CA LEU A 219 20.92 8.09 2.71
C LEU A 219 20.80 9.04 3.92
N GLY A 220 21.01 8.56 5.15
CA GLY A 220 21.09 9.39 6.36
C GLY A 220 19.78 10.05 6.81
N ARG A 221 18.63 9.63 6.29
CA ARG A 221 17.32 10.17 6.66
C ARG A 221 16.24 9.11 6.72
N LEU A 222 15.13 9.40 7.36
CA LEU A 222 13.89 8.63 7.22
C LEU A 222 13.27 8.90 5.84
N GLY A 223 12.48 7.94 5.35
CA GLY A 223 11.73 8.12 4.10
C GLY A 223 10.48 8.97 4.32
N GLU A 224 9.96 9.52 3.23
CA GLU A 224 8.68 10.23 3.16
C GLU A 224 7.70 9.47 2.27
N PRO A 225 6.37 9.68 2.42
CA PRO A 225 5.38 9.03 1.56
C PRO A 225 5.66 9.21 0.05
N ASP A 226 6.19 10.36 -0.35
CA ASP A 226 6.51 10.66 -1.75
C ASP A 226 7.70 9.82 -2.28
N ASP A 227 8.68 9.46 -1.44
CA ASP A 227 9.76 8.53 -1.84
C ASP A 227 9.18 7.18 -2.32
N VAL A 228 8.09 6.74 -1.68
CA VAL A 228 7.41 5.49 -1.99
C VAL A 228 6.44 5.65 -3.17
N ALA A 229 5.74 6.78 -3.23
CA ALA A 229 4.74 7.06 -4.27
C ALA A 229 5.34 7.06 -5.69
N TRP A 230 6.55 7.54 -5.87
CA TRP A 230 7.24 7.50 -7.17
C TRP A 230 7.52 6.07 -7.67
N CYS A 231 7.84 5.15 -6.77
CA CYS A 231 7.96 3.75 -7.14
C CYS A 231 6.60 3.16 -7.54
N ALA A 232 5.54 3.53 -6.83
CA ALA A 232 4.18 3.12 -7.19
C ALA A 232 3.75 3.67 -8.56
N VAL A 233 4.08 4.93 -8.90
CA VAL A 233 3.86 5.50 -10.25
C VAL A 233 4.57 4.67 -11.32
N TYR A 234 5.86 4.35 -11.12
CA TYR A 234 6.59 3.49 -12.05
C TYR A 234 5.89 2.13 -12.24
N LEU A 235 5.49 1.47 -11.18
CA LEU A 235 4.85 0.16 -11.23
C LEU A 235 3.43 0.20 -11.84
N ALA A 236 2.72 1.33 -11.71
CA ALA A 236 1.41 1.55 -12.31
C ALA A 236 1.49 1.90 -13.80
N SER A 237 2.61 2.49 -14.24
CA SER A 237 2.81 2.96 -15.61
C SER A 237 3.20 1.84 -16.57
N ASP A 238 3.18 2.16 -17.87
CA ASP A 238 3.61 1.24 -18.94
C ASP A 238 5.14 1.09 -19.00
N GLU A 239 5.89 1.93 -18.28
CA GLU A 239 7.35 1.81 -18.14
C GLU A 239 7.76 0.49 -17.47
N SER A 240 6.88 -0.06 -16.62
CA SER A 240 7.10 -1.32 -15.88
C SER A 240 6.46 -2.56 -16.54
N ARG A 241 6.09 -2.49 -17.84
CA ARG A 241 5.38 -3.58 -18.56
C ARG A 241 6.10 -4.94 -18.55
N TRP A 242 7.39 -4.97 -18.26
CA TRP A 242 8.21 -6.20 -18.15
C TRP A 242 8.60 -6.52 -16.72
N VAL A 243 7.86 -5.97 -15.74
CA VAL A 243 8.15 -6.13 -14.30
C VAL A 243 6.96 -6.75 -13.60
N THR A 244 7.10 -8.01 -13.16
CA THR A 244 6.09 -8.73 -12.36
C THR A 244 6.76 -9.70 -11.39
N GLY A 245 6.15 -9.99 -10.24
CA GLY A 245 6.70 -10.84 -9.18
C GLY A 245 7.89 -10.24 -8.43
N ALA A 246 8.24 -8.99 -8.71
CA ALA A 246 9.39 -8.30 -8.14
C ALA A 246 9.06 -7.64 -6.80
N ASN A 247 10.13 -7.38 -6.02
CA ASN A 247 10.06 -6.56 -4.83
C ASN A 247 11.02 -5.38 -4.94
N PHE A 248 10.51 -4.18 -4.63
CA PHE A 248 11.25 -2.93 -4.68
C PHE A 248 11.50 -2.42 -3.25
N ALA A 249 12.72 -2.50 -2.77
CA ALA A 249 13.11 -1.91 -1.50
C ALA A 249 13.21 -0.39 -1.65
N ILE A 250 12.36 0.35 -0.91
CA ILE A 250 12.39 1.82 -0.82
C ILE A 250 12.68 2.15 0.65
N ASP A 251 13.95 2.02 1.03
CA ASP A 251 14.35 1.92 2.43
C ASP A 251 15.60 2.74 2.78
N GLY A 252 16.06 3.59 1.86
CA GLY A 252 17.28 4.37 2.05
C GLY A 252 18.55 3.51 2.13
N GLY A 253 18.49 2.26 1.63
CA GLY A 253 19.61 1.32 1.62
C GLY A 253 19.77 0.50 2.91
N VAL A 254 18.80 0.53 3.81
CA VAL A 254 18.91 -0.17 5.12
C VAL A 254 18.98 -1.70 5.01
N THR A 255 18.56 -2.28 3.89
CA THR A 255 18.66 -3.72 3.62
C THR A 255 19.88 -4.09 2.75
N ALA A 256 20.63 -3.12 2.27
CA ALA A 256 21.82 -3.34 1.44
C ALA A 256 23.12 -3.44 2.27
N ALA A 257 23.06 -3.07 3.58
CA ALA A 257 24.22 -3.04 4.47
C ALA A 257 23.94 -3.70 5.83
#